data_750fa5dc85f5e4ab61ef493eec1afeea
#
_entry.id   750fa5dc85f5e4ab61ef493eec1afeea
#
_cell.length_a   1.000
_cell.length_b   1.000
_cell.length_c   1.000
_cell.angle_alpha   90.00
_cell.angle_beta   90.00
_cell.angle_gamma   90.00
#
_symmetry.space_group_name_H-M   'P 1'
#
loop_
_entity.id
_entity.type
_entity.pdbx_description
1 polymer ?
#
loop_
_entity_poly.entity_id
_entity_poly.type
_entity_poly.pdbx_seq_one_letter_code
_entity_poly.pdbx_strand_id
1 'polypeptide(L)'
;PKDEKLIFGPDYNLGNYINSVTGRDMLLWNGGCHVHEKFSVEAIVKLKQEHPKAVVMAHLECKAPVLAVADVKGSTATMLDYAKEHKETKEYIIATEAGILHELQRNCPDVKFYPVPPEVSEGGVGCSCNECEYMKKNTLLKIYNTLRYELPEVTVDESIAKDAVKPIERMLELS
;
A
#
# COMPACT_ATOMS: atom_id res chain seq x y z
N PRO A 1 12.11 20.75 11.93
CA PRO A 1 12.84 20.57 13.22
C PRO A 1 12.39 19.29 13.93
N LYS A 2 13.27 18.63 14.72
CA LYS A 2 12.94 17.37 15.40
C LYS A 2 11.95 17.54 16.56
N ASP A 3 11.87 18.71 17.12
CA ASP A 3 11.02 19.12 18.24
C ASP A 3 9.63 19.63 17.81
N GLU A 4 9.40 19.76 16.52
CA GLU A 4 8.11 20.15 15.97
C GLU A 4 7.08 19.04 16.14
N LYS A 5 5.92 19.37 16.71
CA LYS A 5 4.80 18.45 16.85
C LYS A 5 4.12 18.25 15.49
N LEU A 6 4.01 17.00 15.07
CA LEU A 6 3.37 16.62 13.80
C LEU A 6 2.12 15.80 14.07
N ILE A 7 1.10 16.07 13.28
CA ILE A 7 -0.09 15.21 13.17
C ILE A 7 0.05 14.45 11.85
N PHE A 8 -0.05 13.13 11.90
CA PHE A 8 0.08 12.27 10.73
C PHE A 8 -1.22 11.48 10.52
N GLY A 9 -1.70 11.46 9.31
CA GLY A 9 -2.86 10.67 8.99
C GLY A 9 -3.32 10.80 7.54
N PRO A 10 -3.99 9.78 7.09
CA PRO A 10 -3.75 8.39 7.37
C PRO A 10 -2.48 7.90 6.65
N ASP A 11 -1.92 6.77 6.89
CA ASP A 11 -2.34 5.58 7.60
C ASP A 11 -1.63 5.45 8.95
N TYR A 12 -2.32 4.84 9.94
CA TYR A 12 -1.80 4.64 11.30
C TYR A 12 -0.57 3.73 11.34
N ASN A 13 -0.56 2.61 10.61
CA ASN A 13 0.58 1.69 10.58
C ASN A 13 1.78 2.33 9.89
N LEU A 14 1.55 3.05 8.79
CA LEU A 14 2.59 3.85 8.14
C LEU A 14 3.17 4.90 9.09
N GLY A 15 2.32 5.61 9.83
CA GLY A 15 2.75 6.59 10.82
C GLY A 15 3.60 5.96 11.94
N ASN A 16 3.20 4.79 12.46
CA ASN A 16 3.99 4.04 13.44
C ASN A 16 5.35 3.60 12.86
N TYR A 17 5.38 3.13 11.63
CA TYR A 17 6.64 2.80 10.96
C TYR A 17 7.55 4.03 10.86
N ILE A 18 7.03 5.18 10.44
CA ILE A 18 7.79 6.43 10.33
C ILE A 18 8.31 6.85 11.71
N ASN A 19 7.48 6.80 12.76
CA ASN A 19 7.91 7.07 14.13
C ASN A 19 9.09 6.19 14.54
N SER A 20 9.01 4.88 14.23
CA SER A 20 10.04 3.91 14.60
C SER A 20 11.38 4.16 13.92
N VAL A 21 11.39 4.55 12.64
CA VAL A 21 12.63 4.76 11.87
C VAL A 21 13.22 6.16 12.03
N THR A 22 12.40 7.14 12.39
CA THR A 22 12.85 8.54 12.56
C THR A 22 13.09 8.92 14.00
N GLY A 23 12.62 8.13 14.97
CA GLY A 23 12.62 8.45 16.40
C GLY A 23 11.68 9.62 16.75
N ARG A 24 10.69 9.92 15.91
CA ARG A 24 9.65 10.91 16.17
C ARG A 24 8.51 10.30 16.99
N ASP A 25 7.75 11.17 17.65
CA ASP A 25 6.51 10.85 18.35
C ASP A 25 5.38 11.71 17.77
N MET A 26 4.95 11.33 16.55
CA MET A 26 3.86 12.04 15.88
C MET A 26 2.51 11.63 16.46
N LEU A 27 1.58 12.57 16.53
CA LEU A 27 0.18 12.26 16.83
C LEU A 27 -0.44 11.59 15.59
N LEU A 28 -0.80 10.33 15.71
CA LEU A 28 -1.33 9.55 14.59
C LEU A 28 -2.85 9.57 14.55
N TRP A 29 -3.41 9.82 13.39
CA TRP A 29 -4.82 9.62 13.13
C TRP A 29 -5.15 8.12 13.15
N ASN A 30 -6.19 7.73 13.89
CA ASN A 30 -6.60 6.33 14.03
C ASN A 30 -7.40 5.85 12.80
N GLY A 31 -6.72 5.70 11.67
CA GLY A 31 -7.27 5.19 10.43
C GLY A 31 -6.26 4.32 9.70
N GLY A 32 -6.66 3.12 9.30
CA GLY A 32 -5.80 2.14 8.63
C GLY A 32 -6.40 1.62 7.33
N CYS A 33 -5.55 1.13 6.45
CA CYS A 33 -5.99 0.50 5.21
C CYS A 33 -6.58 -0.89 5.49
N HIS A 34 -7.88 -1.05 5.22
CA HIS A 34 -8.62 -2.30 5.47
C HIS A 34 -8.06 -3.54 4.73
N VAL A 35 -7.27 -3.35 3.66
CA VAL A 35 -6.58 -4.45 2.97
C VAL A 35 -5.35 -4.86 3.76
N HIS A 36 -4.49 -3.91 4.13
CA HIS A 36 -3.23 -4.19 4.82
C HIS A 36 -3.43 -4.69 6.26
N GLU A 37 -4.55 -4.31 6.90
CA GLU A 37 -4.96 -4.82 8.22
C GLU A 37 -5.24 -6.32 8.25
N LYS A 38 -5.58 -6.92 7.10
CA LYS A 38 -5.94 -8.34 6.99
C LYS A 38 -4.77 -9.29 6.81
N PHE A 39 -3.55 -8.79 6.63
CA PHE A 39 -2.39 -9.67 6.50
C PHE A 39 -1.91 -10.17 7.87
N SER A 40 -1.54 -11.45 7.91
CA SER A 40 -1.01 -12.10 9.11
C SER A 40 0.38 -12.66 8.89
N VAL A 41 1.11 -12.80 9.99
CA VAL A 41 2.44 -13.44 10.01
C VAL A 41 2.31 -14.93 9.65
N GLU A 42 1.25 -15.57 10.13
CA GLU A 42 0.97 -17.00 9.92
C GLU A 42 0.83 -17.32 8.43
N ALA A 43 0.09 -16.48 7.68
CA ALA A 43 -0.08 -16.64 6.23
C ALA A 43 1.26 -16.47 5.49
N ILE A 44 2.10 -15.53 5.90
CA ILE A 44 3.43 -15.32 5.32
C ILE A 44 4.34 -16.51 5.63
N VAL A 45 4.37 -16.99 6.88
CA VAL A 45 5.17 -18.13 7.29
C VAL A 45 4.78 -19.38 6.51
N LYS A 46 3.48 -19.62 6.32
CA LYS A 46 2.99 -20.74 5.50
C LYS A 46 3.50 -20.66 4.07
N LEU A 47 3.34 -19.49 3.41
CA LEU A 47 3.87 -19.29 2.05
C LEU A 47 5.40 -19.44 2.01
N LYS A 48 6.11 -18.99 3.04
CA LYS A 48 7.58 -19.14 3.11
C LYS A 48 8.01 -20.59 3.28
N GLN A 49 7.21 -21.43 3.93
CA GLN A 49 7.43 -22.88 3.99
C GLN A 49 7.24 -23.57 2.64
N GLU A 50 6.24 -23.14 1.87
CA GLU A 50 5.96 -23.63 0.52
C GLU A 50 6.98 -23.10 -0.52
N HIS A 51 7.46 -21.88 -0.31
CA HIS A 51 8.40 -21.16 -1.18
C HIS A 51 9.61 -20.62 -0.40
N PRO A 52 10.51 -21.49 0.09
CA PRO A 52 11.56 -21.10 1.03
C PRO A 52 12.58 -20.10 0.47
N LYS A 53 12.68 -20.00 -0.85
CA LYS A 53 13.58 -19.05 -1.54
C LYS A 53 12.93 -17.72 -1.86
N ALA A 54 11.60 -17.60 -1.71
CA ALA A 54 10.89 -16.39 -2.04
C ALA A 54 11.26 -15.25 -1.09
N VAL A 55 11.49 -14.07 -1.63
CA VAL A 55 11.71 -12.83 -0.87
C VAL A 55 10.35 -12.25 -0.47
N VAL A 56 10.17 -11.90 0.79
CA VAL A 56 8.93 -11.33 1.33
C VAL A 56 8.97 -9.82 1.20
N MET A 57 8.02 -9.27 0.47
CA MET A 57 7.83 -7.82 0.33
C MET A 57 6.53 -7.39 1.02
N ALA A 58 6.58 -6.37 1.88
CA ALA A 58 5.42 -5.84 2.57
C ALA A 58 5.28 -4.33 2.41
N HIS A 59 4.04 -3.88 2.20
CA HIS A 59 3.72 -2.46 2.17
C HIS A 59 3.82 -1.85 3.57
N LEU A 60 4.26 -0.60 3.65
CA LEU A 60 4.48 0.10 4.92
C LEU A 60 3.21 0.31 5.76
N GLU A 61 2.03 0.18 5.14
CA GLU A 61 0.74 0.20 5.83
C GLU A 61 0.36 -1.15 6.49
N CYS A 62 1.18 -2.18 6.33
CA CYS A 62 1.00 -3.42 7.07
C CYS A 62 1.30 -3.25 8.55
N LYS A 63 0.64 -4.06 9.37
CA LYS A 63 0.87 -4.13 10.84
C LYS A 63 2.36 -4.41 11.14
N ALA A 64 2.86 -3.87 12.23
CA ALA A 64 4.26 -4.03 12.65
C ALA A 64 4.76 -5.49 12.67
N PRO A 65 4.00 -6.51 13.14
CA PRO A 65 4.42 -7.91 13.07
C PRO A 65 4.66 -8.42 11.63
N VAL A 66 3.83 -7.99 10.67
CA VAL A 66 4.00 -8.33 9.24
C VAL A 66 5.25 -7.65 8.68
N LEU A 67 5.47 -6.39 9.01
CA LEU A 67 6.70 -5.68 8.64
C LEU A 67 7.95 -6.33 9.25
N ALA A 68 7.85 -6.88 10.45
CA ALA A 68 8.99 -7.51 11.12
C ALA A 68 9.51 -8.77 10.39
N VAL A 69 8.64 -9.51 9.71
CA VAL A 69 8.98 -10.72 8.95
C VAL A 69 9.24 -10.47 7.46
N ALA A 70 9.08 -9.22 6.99
CA ALA A 70 9.34 -8.86 5.61
C ALA A 70 10.84 -8.60 5.36
N ASP A 71 11.37 -9.15 4.27
CA ASP A 71 12.73 -8.90 3.80
C ASP A 71 12.84 -7.49 3.19
N VAL A 72 11.81 -7.06 2.48
CA VAL A 72 11.73 -5.74 1.83
C VAL A 72 10.47 -5.02 2.28
N LYS A 73 10.63 -3.78 2.73
CA LYS A 73 9.55 -2.91 3.21
C LYS A 73 9.53 -1.64 2.38
N GLY A 74 8.39 -1.30 1.80
CA GLY A 74 8.33 -0.11 0.96
C GLY A 74 6.97 0.13 0.33
N SER A 75 6.92 1.14 -0.51
CA SER A 75 5.79 1.43 -1.37
C SER A 75 5.66 0.41 -2.50
N THR A 76 4.55 0.43 -3.21
CA THR A 76 4.38 -0.38 -4.43
C THR A 76 5.45 -0.07 -5.49
N ALA A 77 5.88 1.19 -5.61
CA ALA A 77 7.00 1.58 -6.46
C ALA A 77 8.32 0.91 -6.01
N THR A 78 8.62 0.97 -4.73
CA THR A 78 9.81 0.31 -4.14
C THR A 78 9.82 -1.19 -4.43
N MET A 79 8.66 -1.87 -4.31
CA MET A 79 8.55 -3.30 -4.62
C MET A 79 8.84 -3.60 -6.10
N LEU A 80 8.30 -2.78 -7.00
CA LEU A 80 8.50 -2.93 -8.44
C LEU A 80 9.97 -2.70 -8.82
N ASP A 81 10.59 -1.66 -8.28
CA ASP A 81 11.98 -1.34 -8.57
C ASP A 81 12.91 -2.41 -8.01
N TYR A 82 12.66 -2.88 -6.78
CA TYR A 82 13.41 -3.98 -6.19
C TYR A 82 13.36 -5.24 -7.06
N ALA A 83 12.17 -5.64 -7.54
CA ALA A 83 12.04 -6.82 -8.39
C ALA A 83 12.74 -6.66 -9.75
N LYS A 84 12.79 -5.45 -10.32
CA LYS A 84 13.53 -5.15 -11.56
C LYS A 84 15.05 -5.20 -11.37
N GLU A 85 15.53 -4.74 -10.22
CA GLU A 85 16.97 -4.67 -9.90
C GLU A 85 17.55 -6.03 -9.51
N HIS A 86 16.77 -6.89 -8.83
CA HIS A 86 17.21 -8.19 -8.31
C HIS A 86 16.79 -9.34 -9.23
N LYS A 87 17.36 -9.37 -10.42
CA LYS A 87 17.03 -10.35 -11.50
C LYS A 87 17.36 -11.80 -11.13
N GLU A 88 18.24 -12.00 -10.18
CA GLU A 88 18.59 -13.31 -9.60
C GLU A 88 17.44 -13.91 -8.78
N THR A 89 16.60 -13.08 -8.17
CA THR A 89 15.46 -13.53 -7.39
C THR A 89 14.31 -13.92 -8.30
N LYS A 90 13.83 -15.14 -8.18
CA LYS A 90 12.80 -15.71 -9.05
C LYS A 90 11.43 -15.86 -8.40
N GLU A 91 11.34 -15.64 -7.09
CA GLU A 91 10.12 -15.83 -6.33
C GLU A 91 9.95 -14.73 -5.28
N TYR A 92 8.76 -14.15 -5.20
CA TYR A 92 8.42 -13.14 -4.20
C TYR A 92 7.06 -13.46 -3.55
N ILE A 93 6.96 -13.22 -2.25
CA ILE A 93 5.73 -13.22 -1.48
C ILE A 93 5.32 -11.76 -1.29
N ILE A 94 4.11 -11.40 -1.69
CA ILE A 94 3.66 -9.99 -1.79
C ILE A 94 2.55 -9.71 -0.78
N ALA A 95 2.84 -8.89 0.24
CA ALA A 95 1.89 -8.42 1.24
C ALA A 95 1.45 -6.98 0.94
N THR A 96 0.62 -6.84 -0.08
CA THR A 96 -0.08 -5.58 -0.44
C THR A 96 -1.30 -5.89 -1.31
N GLU A 97 -2.01 -4.85 -1.75
CA GLU A 97 -3.18 -4.97 -2.63
C GLU A 97 -2.81 -5.67 -3.95
N ALA A 98 -3.65 -6.62 -4.37
CA ALA A 98 -3.32 -7.56 -5.45
C ALA A 98 -3.17 -6.92 -6.84
N GLY A 99 -3.65 -5.71 -7.04
CA GLY A 99 -3.52 -5.00 -8.32
C GLY A 99 -2.07 -4.77 -8.77
N ILE A 100 -1.12 -4.71 -7.83
CA ILE A 100 0.30 -4.58 -8.16
C ILE A 100 0.85 -5.79 -8.93
N LEU A 101 0.25 -6.98 -8.75
CA LEU A 101 0.73 -8.20 -9.39
C LEU A 101 0.75 -8.08 -10.91
N HIS A 102 -0.19 -7.34 -11.49
CA HIS A 102 -0.20 -7.07 -12.92
C HIS A 102 1.06 -6.34 -13.38
N GLU A 103 1.43 -5.27 -12.68
CA GLU A 103 2.63 -4.48 -13.01
C GLU A 103 3.92 -5.27 -12.74
N LEU A 104 3.97 -6.01 -11.64
CA LEU A 104 5.11 -6.87 -11.31
C LEU A 104 5.31 -7.93 -12.40
N GLN A 105 4.25 -8.65 -12.78
CA GLN A 105 4.33 -9.71 -13.80
C GLN A 105 4.66 -9.15 -15.17
N ARG A 106 4.11 -7.97 -15.54
CA ARG A 106 4.41 -7.31 -16.82
C ARG A 106 5.87 -6.90 -16.94
N ASN A 107 6.47 -6.41 -15.84
CA ASN A 107 7.86 -5.96 -15.84
C ASN A 107 8.88 -7.08 -15.57
N CYS A 108 8.46 -8.15 -14.90
CA CYS A 108 9.30 -9.28 -14.53
C CYS A 108 8.60 -10.61 -14.92
N PRO A 109 8.47 -10.92 -16.22
CA PRO A 109 7.65 -12.05 -16.71
C PRO A 109 8.15 -13.42 -16.26
N ASP A 110 9.45 -13.57 -16.00
CA ASP A 110 10.09 -14.84 -15.59
C ASP A 110 10.13 -15.02 -14.06
N VAL A 111 9.46 -14.15 -13.31
CA VAL A 111 9.41 -14.14 -11.84
C VAL A 111 8.03 -14.58 -11.38
N LYS A 112 7.97 -15.35 -10.29
CA LYS A 112 6.72 -15.76 -9.65
C LYS A 112 6.42 -14.87 -8.45
N PHE A 113 5.18 -14.39 -8.40
CA PHE A 113 4.68 -13.54 -7.33
C PHE A 113 3.51 -14.23 -6.62
N TYR A 114 3.64 -14.43 -5.32
CA TYR A 114 2.66 -15.10 -4.47
C TYR A 114 2.00 -14.06 -3.56
N PRO A 115 0.73 -13.69 -3.79
CA PRO A 115 0.03 -12.78 -2.90
C PRO A 115 -0.23 -13.45 -1.54
N VAL A 116 0.03 -12.72 -0.45
CA VAL A 116 -0.36 -13.17 0.88
C VAL A 116 -1.88 -13.17 0.99
N PRO A 117 -2.53 -14.31 1.31
CA PRO A 117 -3.98 -14.33 1.48
C PRO A 117 -4.40 -13.48 2.70
N PRO A 118 -5.56 -12.81 2.62
CA PRO A 118 -6.09 -12.08 3.77
C PRO A 118 -6.62 -13.05 4.83
N GLU A 119 -6.59 -12.64 6.10
CA GLU A 119 -7.33 -13.34 7.13
C GLU A 119 -8.84 -13.25 6.84
N VAL A 120 -9.48 -14.40 6.76
CA VAL A 120 -10.94 -14.50 6.61
C VAL A 120 -11.53 -14.59 8.01
N SER A 121 -12.30 -13.58 8.43
CA SER A 121 -13.08 -13.67 9.67
C SER A 121 -14.10 -14.81 9.55
N GLU A 122 -14.21 -15.64 10.56
CA GLU A 122 -15.22 -16.71 10.63
C GLU A 122 -16.61 -16.12 10.39
N GLY A 123 -17.28 -16.57 9.33
CA GLY A 123 -18.64 -16.13 8.96
C GLY A 123 -18.72 -14.99 7.92
N GLY A 124 -17.60 -14.47 7.44
CA GLY A 124 -17.58 -13.46 6.39
C GLY A 124 -17.71 -14.08 4.99
N VAL A 125 -18.71 -13.65 4.22
CA VAL A 125 -18.78 -13.83 2.75
C VAL A 125 -17.76 -12.86 2.14
N GLY A 126 -16.50 -12.99 2.52
CA GLY A 126 -15.40 -12.16 2.02
C GLY A 126 -14.72 -12.85 0.86
N CYS A 127 -14.48 -12.12 -0.23
CA CYS A 127 -13.54 -12.53 -1.27
C CYS A 127 -12.19 -12.88 -0.61
N SER A 128 -11.64 -14.05 -0.94
CA SER A 128 -10.29 -14.46 -0.50
C SER A 128 -9.17 -13.70 -1.25
N CYS A 129 -9.53 -12.62 -1.92
CA CYS A 129 -8.62 -11.78 -2.68
C CYS A 129 -8.21 -10.54 -1.89
N ASN A 130 -6.95 -10.13 -2.03
CA ASN A 130 -6.40 -8.91 -1.44
C ASN A 130 -6.78 -7.66 -2.25
N GLU A 131 -7.96 -7.64 -2.84
CA GLU A 131 -8.42 -6.54 -3.68
C GLU A 131 -9.12 -5.47 -2.85
N CYS A 132 -8.80 -4.22 -3.14
CA CYS A 132 -9.47 -3.08 -2.55
C CYS A 132 -10.77 -2.79 -3.32
N GLU A 133 -11.92 -3.01 -2.66
CA GLU A 133 -13.23 -2.73 -3.27
C GLU A 133 -13.39 -1.26 -3.71
N TYR A 134 -12.74 -0.32 -3.01
CA TYR A 134 -12.80 1.10 -3.38
C TYR A 134 -12.01 1.39 -4.65
N MET A 135 -10.82 0.81 -4.82
CA MET A 135 -10.02 0.94 -6.05
C MET A 135 -10.77 0.31 -7.24
N LYS A 136 -11.47 -0.82 -7.02
CA LYS A 136 -12.25 -1.50 -8.06
C LYS A 136 -13.52 -0.76 -8.49
N LYS A 137 -13.92 0.31 -7.79
CA LYS A 137 -14.98 1.22 -8.26
C LYS A 137 -14.57 2.04 -9.48
N ASN A 138 -13.27 2.20 -9.73
CA ASN A 138 -12.75 2.80 -10.96
C ASN A 138 -12.75 1.75 -12.07
N THR A 139 -13.48 2.02 -13.14
CA THR A 139 -13.59 1.14 -14.30
C THR A 139 -13.16 1.86 -15.57
N LEU A 140 -12.74 1.11 -16.60
CA LEU A 140 -12.38 1.68 -17.90
C LEU A 140 -13.51 2.53 -18.50
N LEU A 141 -14.76 2.08 -18.35
CA LEU A 141 -15.92 2.84 -18.82
C LEU A 141 -16.06 4.18 -18.07
N LYS A 142 -15.86 4.20 -16.76
CA LYS A 142 -15.92 5.46 -15.98
C LYS A 142 -14.78 6.39 -16.39
N ILE A 143 -13.58 5.89 -16.58
CA ILE A 143 -12.42 6.67 -17.05
C ILE A 143 -12.72 7.24 -18.45
N TYR A 144 -13.21 6.41 -19.38
CA TYR A 144 -13.61 6.85 -20.71
C TYR A 144 -14.67 7.95 -20.66
N ASN A 145 -15.72 7.76 -19.86
CA ASN A 145 -16.80 8.74 -19.74
C ASN A 145 -16.29 10.06 -19.15
N THR A 146 -15.43 10.00 -18.13
CA THR A 146 -14.84 11.20 -17.54
C THR A 146 -14.02 11.97 -18.57
N LEU A 147 -13.16 11.28 -19.33
CA LEU A 147 -12.34 11.93 -20.37
C LEU A 147 -13.16 12.43 -21.56
N ARG A 148 -14.25 11.73 -21.92
CA ARG A 148 -15.08 12.05 -23.08
C ARG A 148 -16.07 13.16 -22.81
N TYR A 149 -16.63 13.18 -21.60
CA TYR A 149 -17.76 14.06 -21.25
C TYR A 149 -17.42 15.04 -20.14
N GLU A 150 -16.21 14.99 -19.59
CA GLU A 150 -15.75 15.84 -18.47
C GLU A 150 -16.67 15.73 -17.23
N LEU A 151 -17.19 14.51 -16.96
CA LEU A 151 -18.16 14.22 -15.91
C LEU A 151 -17.68 13.04 -15.02
N PRO A 152 -18.04 13.03 -13.72
CA PRO A 152 -18.65 14.12 -12.96
C PRO A 152 -17.67 15.25 -12.66
N GLU A 153 -18.13 16.47 -12.67
CA GLU A 153 -17.36 17.60 -12.15
C GLU A 153 -17.41 17.58 -10.62
N VAL A 154 -16.25 17.75 -9.99
CA VAL A 154 -16.14 17.89 -8.54
C VAL A 154 -15.82 19.35 -8.23
N THR A 155 -16.75 20.02 -7.55
CA THR A 155 -16.56 21.39 -7.10
C THR A 155 -16.21 21.42 -5.62
N VAL A 156 -15.31 22.31 -5.23
CA VAL A 156 -14.94 22.56 -3.84
C VAL A 156 -15.26 24.01 -3.53
N ASP A 157 -15.84 24.27 -2.35
CA ASP A 157 -16.08 25.64 -1.89
C ASP A 157 -14.79 26.46 -1.94
N GLU A 158 -14.86 27.69 -2.46
CA GLU A 158 -13.68 28.55 -2.66
C GLU A 158 -12.91 28.83 -1.37
N SER A 159 -13.60 28.94 -0.24
CA SER A 159 -12.96 29.17 1.06
C SER A 159 -12.14 27.96 1.49
N ILE A 160 -12.66 26.74 1.26
CA ILE A 160 -11.96 25.49 1.54
C ILE A 160 -10.79 25.30 0.55
N ALA A 161 -11.03 25.52 -0.74
CA ALA A 161 -10.03 25.37 -1.79
C ALA A 161 -8.81 26.26 -1.55
N LYS A 162 -9.03 27.53 -1.14
CA LYS A 162 -7.97 28.49 -0.82
C LYS A 162 -7.04 28.01 0.31
N ASP A 163 -7.59 27.34 1.30
CA ASP A 163 -6.80 26.80 2.41
C ASP A 163 -6.19 25.42 2.07
N ALA A 164 -6.89 24.59 1.31
CA ALA A 164 -6.43 23.28 0.90
C ALA A 164 -5.26 23.31 -0.10
N VAL A 165 -5.10 24.40 -0.87
CA VAL A 165 -3.97 24.53 -1.82
C VAL A 165 -2.63 24.74 -1.10
N LYS A 166 -2.61 25.40 0.05
CA LYS A 166 -1.39 25.74 0.79
C LYS A 166 -0.49 24.52 1.13
N PRO A 167 -1.03 23.41 1.71
CA PRO A 167 -0.21 22.23 1.95
C PRO A 167 0.27 21.55 0.65
N ILE A 168 -0.49 21.66 -0.44
CA ILE A 168 -0.07 21.13 -1.75
C ILE A 168 1.12 21.93 -2.29
N GLU A 169 1.04 23.26 -2.27
CA GLU A 169 2.15 24.15 -2.65
C GLU A 169 3.39 23.85 -1.81
N ARG A 170 3.20 23.70 -0.48
CA ARG A 170 4.32 23.38 0.41
C ARG A 170 4.95 22.01 0.10
N MET A 171 4.16 21.03 -0.23
CA MET A 171 4.65 19.72 -0.66
C MET A 171 5.50 19.82 -1.93
N LEU A 172 5.02 20.60 -2.93
CA LEU A 172 5.77 20.81 -4.18
C LEU A 172 7.08 21.58 -3.97
N GLU A 173 7.13 22.53 -3.03
CA GLU A 173 8.36 23.23 -2.67
C GLU A 173 9.42 22.31 -2.03
N LEU A 174 9.00 21.23 -1.39
CA LEU A 174 9.86 20.28 -0.68
C LEU A 174 10.29 19.07 -1.53
N SER A 175 9.68 18.88 -2.71
CA SER A 175 10.01 17.83 -3.67
C SER A 175 11.13 18.26 -4.59
#